data_bc0c7e8b3ea1eb6563c36de192bc7221
#
_entry.id   bc0c7e8b3ea1eb6563c36de192bc7221
#
_cell.length_a   1.000
_cell.length_b   1.000
_cell.length_c   1.000
_cell.angle_alpha   90.00
_cell.angle_beta   90.00
_cell.angle_gamma   90.00
#
_symmetry.space_group_name_H-M   'P 1'
#
loop_
_entity.id
_entity.type
_entity.pdbx_description
1 polymer ?
#
loop_
_entity_poly.entity_id
_entity_poly.type
_entity_poly.pdbx_seq_one_letter_code
_entity_poly.pdbx_strand_id
1 'polypeptide(L)'
;MGGRQFDNAVAQSLGIELDDAHEMRRDVFSSHLLDGENEVHRSIIDALRPCFESIIDEIELCLRYHKVTFRGRPLDGLVMSGSESAPWLAEYFSDRVGLVCRPVTPLDGIHGTPAAVQKSPGRWATPLGLAMKRLISGNP
;
A
#
# COMPACT_ATOMS: atom_id res chain seq x y z
N MET A 1 3.69 7.64 6.28
CA MET A 1 4.84 7.01 5.58
C MET A 1 4.51 6.87 4.10
N GLY A 2 5.47 6.97 3.17
CA GLY A 2 5.22 6.96 1.73
C GLY A 2 6.45 6.56 0.92
N GLY A 3 6.28 6.46 -0.41
CA GLY A 3 7.29 5.91 -1.34
C GLY A 3 8.69 6.49 -1.16
N ARG A 4 8.84 7.80 -0.96
CA ARG A 4 10.15 8.43 -0.76
C ARG A 4 10.89 7.93 0.50
N GLN A 5 10.17 7.58 1.56
CA GLN A 5 10.80 7.00 2.75
C GLN A 5 11.27 5.56 2.48
N PHE A 6 10.52 4.83 1.68
CA PHE A 6 10.94 3.51 1.21
C PHE A 6 12.17 3.59 0.32
N ASP A 7 12.21 4.55 -0.63
CA ASP A 7 13.38 4.77 -1.48
C ASP A 7 14.63 5.07 -0.64
N ASN A 8 14.51 5.95 0.36
CA ASN A 8 15.60 6.26 1.27
C ASN A 8 16.08 5.03 2.08
N ALA A 9 15.15 4.21 2.56
CA ALA A 9 15.50 3.00 3.31
C ALA A 9 16.26 2.00 2.44
N VAL A 10 15.84 1.79 1.21
CA VAL A 10 16.52 0.93 0.23
C VAL A 10 17.89 1.49 -0.12
N ALA A 11 17.98 2.78 -0.46
CA ALA A 11 19.24 3.45 -0.80
C ALA A 11 20.28 3.32 0.33
N GLN A 12 19.86 3.58 1.57
CA GLN A 12 20.74 3.46 2.74
C GLN A 12 21.16 2.02 3.04
N SER A 13 20.23 1.08 2.93
CA SER A 13 20.52 -0.32 3.24
C SER A 13 21.42 -0.99 2.22
N LEU A 14 21.26 -0.66 0.93
CA LEU A 14 22.02 -1.26 -0.16
C LEU A 14 23.24 -0.42 -0.58
N GLY A 15 23.39 0.79 -0.06
CA GLY A 15 24.48 1.71 -0.41
C GLY A 15 24.45 2.17 -1.88
N ILE A 16 23.25 2.38 -2.44
CA ILE A 16 23.02 2.79 -3.83
C ILE A 16 22.41 4.19 -3.90
N GLU A 17 22.44 4.78 -5.08
CA GLU A 17 21.81 6.08 -5.34
C GLU A 17 20.28 6.00 -5.20
N LEU A 18 19.66 7.14 -4.87
CA LEU A 18 18.22 7.21 -4.60
C LEU A 18 17.36 6.84 -5.83
N ASP A 19 17.80 7.22 -7.01
CA ASP A 19 17.09 6.94 -8.25
C ASP A 19 17.11 5.45 -8.59
N ASP A 20 18.26 4.78 -8.38
CA ASP A 20 18.39 3.33 -8.54
C ASP A 20 17.51 2.59 -7.52
N ALA A 21 17.53 3.03 -6.27
CA ALA A 21 16.68 2.49 -5.21
C ALA A 21 15.20 2.63 -5.54
N HIS A 22 14.80 3.76 -6.11
CA HIS A 22 13.43 4.00 -6.56
C HIS A 22 13.00 3.03 -7.66
N GLU A 23 13.83 2.84 -8.69
CA GLU A 23 13.53 1.91 -9.79
C GLU A 23 13.43 0.47 -9.31
N MET A 24 14.42 -0.01 -8.56
CA MET A 24 14.44 -1.36 -8.01
C MET A 24 13.22 -1.64 -7.13
N ARG A 25 12.89 -0.71 -6.23
CA ARG A 25 11.72 -0.84 -5.38
C ARG A 25 10.43 -0.86 -6.18
N ARG A 26 10.29 -0.01 -7.19
CA ARG A 26 9.10 0.02 -8.05
C ARG A 26 8.87 -1.30 -8.78
N ASP A 27 9.92 -1.95 -9.23
CA ASP A 27 9.82 -3.26 -9.87
C ASP A 27 9.25 -4.30 -8.90
N VAL A 28 9.74 -4.34 -7.66
CA VAL A 28 9.21 -5.22 -6.62
C VAL A 28 7.75 -4.93 -6.31
N PHE A 29 7.38 -3.64 -6.18
CA PHE A 29 6.00 -3.23 -5.86
C PHE A 29 5.02 -3.41 -7.03
N SER A 30 5.51 -3.46 -8.26
CA SER A 30 4.69 -3.76 -9.44
C SER A 30 4.45 -5.25 -9.65
N SER A 31 5.20 -6.11 -8.97
CA SER A 31 5.04 -7.55 -9.03
C SER A 31 3.77 -7.98 -8.29
N HIS A 32 2.99 -8.89 -8.89
CA HIS A 32 1.80 -9.43 -8.24
C HIS A 32 2.13 -10.36 -7.08
N LEU A 33 3.27 -11.05 -7.18
CA LEU A 33 3.78 -11.97 -6.17
C LEU A 33 5.23 -11.65 -5.88
N LEU A 34 5.63 -11.82 -4.64
CA LEU A 34 7.04 -11.78 -4.28
C LEU A 34 7.71 -13.08 -4.72
N ASP A 35 8.75 -12.95 -5.53
CA ASP A 35 9.63 -14.07 -5.83
C ASP A 35 10.65 -14.23 -4.69
N GLY A 36 10.39 -15.19 -3.82
CA GLY A 36 11.24 -15.48 -2.66
C GLY A 36 12.61 -16.06 -3.03
N GLU A 37 12.80 -16.50 -4.28
CA GLU A 37 14.10 -16.97 -4.78
C GLU A 37 14.92 -15.84 -5.41
N ASN A 38 14.29 -14.73 -5.75
CA ASN A 38 14.98 -13.57 -6.29
C ASN A 38 15.71 -12.80 -5.18
N GLU A 39 17.04 -12.81 -5.24
CA GLU A 39 17.90 -12.14 -4.24
C GLU A 39 17.64 -10.62 -4.17
N VAL A 40 17.33 -9.99 -5.30
CA VAL A 40 17.01 -8.55 -5.35
C VAL A 40 15.73 -8.27 -4.60
N HIS A 41 14.66 -9.05 -4.86
CA HIS A 41 13.40 -8.91 -4.14
C HIS A 41 13.60 -9.06 -2.63
N ARG A 42 14.36 -10.07 -2.22
CA ARG A 42 14.65 -10.34 -0.82
C ARG A 42 15.41 -9.19 -0.16
N SER A 43 16.46 -8.69 -0.82
CA SER A 43 17.27 -7.58 -0.31
C SER A 43 16.45 -6.30 -0.13
N ILE A 44 15.55 -6.00 -1.06
CA ILE A 44 14.66 -4.83 -0.99
C ILE A 44 13.65 -5.00 0.15
N ILE A 45 13.04 -6.18 0.30
CA ILE A 45 12.09 -6.44 1.39
C ILE A 45 12.78 -6.35 2.76
N ASP A 46 13.99 -6.88 2.89
CA ASP A 46 14.78 -6.78 4.12
C ASP A 46 15.14 -5.32 4.45
N ALA A 47 15.50 -4.53 3.45
CA ALA A 47 15.73 -3.09 3.60
C ALA A 47 14.47 -2.32 4.05
N LEU A 48 13.29 -2.76 3.62
CA LEU A 48 12.01 -2.14 3.93
C LEU A 48 11.37 -2.63 5.24
N ARG A 49 11.87 -3.74 5.80
CA ARG A 49 11.31 -4.34 7.01
C ARG A 49 11.13 -3.34 8.17
N PRO A 50 12.10 -2.47 8.51
CA PRO A 50 11.90 -1.48 9.56
C PRO A 50 10.76 -0.50 9.29
N CYS A 51 10.58 -0.14 8.01
CA CYS A 51 9.46 0.72 7.59
C CYS A 51 8.12 0.01 7.76
N PHE A 52 8.04 -1.27 7.40
CA PHE A 52 6.83 -2.06 7.56
C PHE A 52 6.46 -2.28 9.03
N GLU A 53 7.44 -2.59 9.89
CA GLU A 53 7.21 -2.71 11.33
C GLU A 53 6.68 -1.41 11.91
N SER A 54 7.23 -0.26 11.53
CA SER A 54 6.71 1.04 11.97
C SER A 54 5.26 1.27 11.54
N ILE A 55 4.87 0.85 10.33
CA ILE A 55 3.48 0.95 9.87
C ILE A 55 2.58 0.02 10.68
N ILE A 56 3.04 -1.19 10.98
CA ILE A 56 2.30 -2.17 11.79
C ILE A 56 2.05 -1.61 13.19
N ASP A 57 3.06 -1.03 13.82
CA ASP A 57 2.93 -0.40 15.15
C ASP A 57 1.87 0.72 15.14
N GLU A 58 1.86 1.56 14.10
CA GLU A 58 0.85 2.60 13.93
C GLU A 58 -0.56 2.01 13.72
N ILE A 59 -0.68 0.96 12.91
CA ILE A 59 -1.96 0.26 12.71
C ILE A 59 -2.46 -0.33 14.03
N GLU A 60 -1.60 -1.01 14.79
CA GLU A 60 -1.97 -1.59 16.09
C GLU A 60 -2.42 -0.52 17.09
N LEU A 61 -1.77 0.63 17.09
CA LEU A 61 -2.18 1.77 17.89
C LEU A 61 -3.59 2.25 17.51
N CYS A 62 -3.86 2.38 16.22
CA CYS A 62 -5.18 2.74 15.71
C CYS A 62 -6.25 1.70 16.08
N LEU A 63 -5.91 0.40 15.98
CA LEU A 63 -6.82 -0.68 16.35
C LEU A 63 -7.16 -0.67 17.83
N ARG A 64 -6.16 -0.43 18.71
CA ARG A 64 -6.39 -0.26 20.16
C ARG A 64 -7.29 0.95 20.43
N TYR A 65 -7.03 2.08 19.81
CA TYR A 65 -7.87 3.27 19.92
C TYR A 65 -9.31 3.02 19.47
N HIS A 66 -9.48 2.34 18.33
CA HIS A 66 -10.79 1.95 17.82
C HIS A 66 -11.54 1.08 18.82
N LYS A 67 -10.87 0.06 19.37
CA LYS A 67 -11.48 -0.86 20.36
C LYS A 67 -12.00 -0.13 21.58
N VAL A 68 -11.27 0.86 22.07
CA VAL A 68 -11.69 1.67 23.22
C VAL A 68 -12.83 2.62 22.83
N THR A 69 -12.68 3.36 21.74
CA THR A 69 -13.62 4.40 21.32
C THR A 69 -14.96 3.82 20.90
N PHE A 70 -14.96 2.69 20.20
CA PHE A 70 -16.16 2.05 19.66
C PHE A 70 -16.62 0.83 20.48
N ARG A 71 -16.20 0.75 21.74
CA ARG A 71 -16.62 -0.29 22.72
C ARG A 71 -16.45 -1.71 22.22
N GLY A 72 -15.32 -1.98 21.54
CA GLY A 72 -15.00 -3.31 21.03
C GLY A 72 -15.78 -3.73 19.77
N ARG A 73 -16.38 -2.79 19.05
CA ARG A 73 -17.01 -3.09 17.76
C ARG A 73 -15.99 -3.76 16.82
N PRO A 74 -16.32 -4.94 16.25
CA PRO A 74 -15.41 -5.62 15.36
C PRO A 74 -15.15 -4.79 14.10
N LEU A 75 -13.96 -4.95 13.54
CA LEU A 75 -13.57 -4.45 12.23
C LEU A 75 -13.59 -5.62 11.24
N ASP A 76 -14.16 -5.39 10.08
CA ASP A 76 -14.21 -6.40 9.00
C ASP A 76 -12.85 -6.58 8.30
N GLY A 77 -11.97 -5.58 8.40
CA GLY A 77 -10.63 -5.61 7.82
C GLY A 77 -10.05 -4.21 7.59
N LEU A 78 -8.91 -4.19 6.93
CA LEU A 78 -8.18 -2.98 6.55
C LEU A 78 -8.16 -2.82 5.03
N VAL A 79 -8.26 -1.61 4.55
CA VAL A 79 -8.16 -1.30 3.12
C VAL A 79 -6.92 -0.44 2.91
N MET A 80 -6.00 -0.92 2.07
CA MET A 80 -4.80 -0.21 1.69
C MET A 80 -5.06 0.62 0.44
N SER A 81 -4.63 1.88 0.47
CA SER A 81 -4.80 2.83 -0.64
C SER A 81 -3.49 3.57 -0.89
N GLY A 82 -3.27 3.96 -2.13
CA GLY A 82 -2.09 4.71 -2.54
C GLY A 82 -1.28 4.01 -3.63
N SER A 83 -0.20 4.65 -4.07
CA SER A 83 0.67 4.12 -5.13
C SER A 83 1.44 2.87 -4.72
N GLU A 84 1.62 2.66 -3.42
CA GLU A 84 2.41 1.57 -2.84
C GLU A 84 1.53 0.38 -2.38
N SER A 85 0.23 0.38 -2.70
CA SER A 85 -0.68 -0.69 -2.31
C SER A 85 -0.56 -1.90 -3.24
N ALA A 86 0.46 -2.72 -3.04
CA ALA A 86 0.65 -3.99 -3.74
C ALA A 86 -0.16 -5.12 -3.07
N PRO A 87 -0.67 -6.13 -3.83
CA PRO A 87 -1.38 -7.27 -3.25
C PRO A 87 -0.57 -8.05 -2.23
N TRP A 88 0.69 -8.35 -2.53
CA TRP A 88 1.59 -9.05 -1.61
C TRP A 88 1.85 -8.28 -0.31
N LEU A 89 1.87 -6.94 -0.37
CA LEU A 89 2.04 -6.11 0.83
C LEU A 89 0.79 -6.15 1.72
N ALA A 90 -0.39 -6.21 1.11
CA ALA A 90 -1.63 -6.41 1.86
C ALA A 90 -1.65 -7.77 2.57
N GLU A 91 -1.19 -8.83 1.92
CA GLU A 91 -1.03 -10.15 2.51
C GLU A 91 -0.03 -10.12 3.67
N TYR A 92 1.14 -9.50 3.46
CA TYR A 92 2.14 -9.32 4.51
C TYR A 92 1.56 -8.63 5.75
N PHE A 93 0.79 -7.55 5.59
CA PHE A 93 0.16 -6.87 6.70
C PHE A 93 -0.98 -7.69 7.32
N SER A 94 -1.75 -8.44 6.54
CA SER A 94 -2.78 -9.34 7.06
C SER A 94 -2.21 -10.32 8.06
N ASP A 95 -1.10 -10.96 7.70
CA ASP A 95 -0.44 -11.98 8.53
C ASP A 95 0.10 -11.38 9.84
N ARG A 96 0.60 -10.14 9.78
CA ARG A 96 1.22 -9.49 10.94
C ARG A 96 0.19 -8.87 11.89
N VAL A 97 -0.86 -8.28 11.35
CA VAL A 97 -1.89 -7.56 12.14
C VAL A 97 -3.01 -8.49 12.60
N GLY A 98 -3.17 -9.65 11.95
CA GLY A 98 -4.25 -10.60 12.26
C GLY A 98 -5.63 -10.13 11.80
N LEU A 99 -5.68 -9.19 10.85
CA LEU A 99 -6.90 -8.71 10.20
C LEU A 99 -6.74 -8.81 8.69
N VAL A 100 -7.83 -9.11 8.00
CA VAL A 100 -7.81 -9.11 6.53
C VAL A 100 -7.45 -7.73 6.00
N CYS A 101 -6.32 -7.64 5.30
CA CYS A 101 -5.91 -6.44 4.57
C CYS A 101 -6.12 -6.66 3.08
N ARG A 102 -6.60 -5.66 2.38
CA ARG A 102 -6.80 -5.74 0.93
C ARG A 102 -6.44 -4.40 0.28
N PRO A 103 -5.87 -4.40 -0.93
CA PRO A 103 -5.72 -3.17 -1.69
C PRO A 103 -7.10 -2.63 -2.08
N VAL A 104 -7.21 -1.32 -2.17
CA VAL A 104 -8.40 -0.67 -2.71
C VAL A 104 -8.55 -0.98 -4.20
N THR A 105 -9.76 -1.22 -4.64
CA THR A 105 -10.14 -1.46 -6.04
C THR A 105 -11.02 -0.31 -6.57
N PRO A 106 -10.47 0.91 -6.70
CA PRO A 106 -11.27 2.10 -6.99
C PRO A 106 -11.85 2.11 -8.41
N LEU A 107 -11.40 1.20 -9.26
CA LEU A 107 -11.81 1.08 -10.65
C LEU A 107 -12.90 0.01 -10.88
N ASP A 108 -13.26 -0.73 -9.83
CA ASP A 108 -14.29 -1.75 -9.94
C ASP A 108 -15.62 -1.14 -10.38
N GLY A 109 -16.19 -1.73 -11.44
CA GLY A 109 -17.43 -1.23 -12.05
C GLY A 109 -17.24 -0.04 -13.01
N ILE A 110 -16.01 0.44 -13.23
CA ILE A 110 -15.72 1.48 -14.22
C ILE A 110 -15.26 0.83 -15.53
N HIS A 111 -16.09 0.93 -16.56
CA HIS A 111 -15.79 0.37 -17.89
C HIS A 111 -14.93 1.33 -18.73
N GLY A 112 -14.09 0.77 -19.60
CA GLY A 112 -13.28 1.56 -20.54
C GLY A 112 -12.03 2.20 -19.94
N THR A 113 -11.58 1.76 -18.76
CA THR A 113 -10.35 2.25 -18.13
C THR A 113 -9.12 1.85 -18.96
N PRO A 114 -8.20 2.79 -19.28
CA PRO A 114 -6.97 2.49 -19.98
C PRO A 114 -6.10 1.48 -19.21
N ALA A 115 -5.39 0.61 -19.94
CA ALA A 115 -4.52 -0.40 -19.34
C ALA A 115 -3.44 0.19 -18.41
N ALA A 116 -2.94 1.39 -18.71
CA ALA A 116 -1.99 2.09 -17.86
C ALA A 116 -2.55 2.45 -16.47
N VAL A 117 -3.85 2.72 -16.38
CA VAL A 117 -4.55 3.03 -15.12
C VAL A 117 -4.78 1.75 -14.32
N GLN A 118 -5.05 0.63 -15.00
CA GLN A 118 -5.28 -0.67 -14.37
C GLN A 118 -4.02 -1.26 -13.71
N LYS A 119 -2.82 -0.89 -14.18
CA LYS A 119 -1.55 -1.38 -13.62
C LYS A 119 -1.30 -0.96 -12.16
N SER A 120 -1.86 0.15 -11.72
CA SER A 120 -1.69 0.67 -10.35
C SER A 120 -2.99 1.31 -9.86
N PRO A 121 -4.03 0.52 -9.62
CA PRO A 121 -5.37 1.04 -9.31
C PRO A 121 -5.40 1.88 -8.04
N GLY A 122 -4.64 1.51 -7.02
CA GLY A 122 -4.56 2.25 -5.75
C GLY A 122 -4.12 3.71 -5.89
N ARG A 123 -3.31 4.01 -6.90
CA ARG A 123 -2.86 5.37 -7.21
C ARG A 123 -4.01 6.31 -7.59
N TRP A 124 -5.08 5.74 -8.13
CA TRP A 124 -6.23 6.50 -8.62
C TRP A 124 -7.35 6.67 -7.60
N ALA A 125 -7.22 6.06 -6.41
CA ALA A 125 -8.25 6.13 -5.39
C ALA A 125 -8.60 7.57 -4.98
N THR A 126 -7.59 8.40 -4.72
CA THR A 126 -7.80 9.82 -4.35
C THR A 126 -8.37 10.66 -5.49
N PRO A 127 -7.80 10.65 -6.72
CA PRO A 127 -8.37 11.38 -7.84
C PRO A 127 -9.80 10.98 -8.16
N LEU A 128 -10.11 9.69 -8.14
CA LEU A 128 -11.47 9.19 -8.37
C LEU A 128 -12.43 9.62 -7.27
N GLY A 129 -12.03 9.49 -6.01
CA GLY A 129 -12.85 9.93 -4.89
C GLY A 129 -13.19 11.43 -4.96
N LEU A 130 -12.22 12.26 -5.36
CA LEU A 130 -12.44 13.69 -5.57
C LEU A 130 -13.38 13.97 -6.76
N ALA A 131 -13.20 13.26 -7.87
CA ALA A 131 -14.08 13.39 -9.03
C ALA A 131 -15.52 12.95 -8.71
N MET A 132 -15.69 11.83 -8.03
CA MET A 132 -17.00 11.34 -7.62
C MET A 132 -17.69 12.31 -6.64
N LYS A 133 -16.94 12.85 -5.69
CA LYS A 133 -17.48 13.85 -4.76
C LYS A 133 -18.09 15.04 -5.51
N ARG A 134 -17.42 15.52 -6.55
CA ARG A 134 -17.89 16.63 -7.37
C ARG A 134 -19.15 16.27 -8.17
N LEU A 135 -19.23 15.03 -8.67
CA LEU A 135 -20.40 14.52 -9.40
C LEU A 135 -21.62 14.35 -8.46
N ILE A 136 -21.39 13.87 -7.25
CA ILE A 136 -22.45 13.66 -6.24
C ILE A 136 -22.90 15.00 -5.60
N SER A 137 -21.94 15.93 -5.40
CA SER A 137 -22.23 17.26 -4.81
C SER A 137 -22.66 18.29 -5.85
N GLY A 138 -22.65 17.94 -7.12
CA GLY A 138 -22.99 18.82 -8.23
C GLY A 138 -24.50 18.97 -8.38
N ASN A 139 -25.09 19.69 -7.44
CA ASN A 139 -26.22 20.55 -7.76
C ASN A 139 -25.68 21.96 -8.01
N PRO A 140 -26.09 22.67 -9.08
CA PRO A 140 -25.58 23.98 -9.46
C PRO A 140 -25.77 25.03 -8.38
#